data_f0128d2d94617eba63b57d85fcfb8813
#
_entry.id   f0128d2d94617eba63b57d85fcfb8813
#
_cell.length_a   1.000
_cell.length_b   1.000
_cell.length_c   1.000
_cell.angle_alpha   90.00
_cell.angle_beta   90.00
_cell.angle_gamma   90.00
#
_symmetry.space_group_name_H-M   'P 1'
#
loop_
_entity.id
_entity.type
_entity.pdbx_description
1 polymer ?
#
loop_
_entity_poly.entity_id
_entity_poly.type
_entity_poly.pdbx_seq_one_letter_code
_entity_poly.pdbx_strand_id
1 'polypeptide(L)'
;YEIASCLVGSEMCIRDRKKEHVKFSKAAIEYIIENYTRESGVRELEKKISKVMRKIALEIASDEFTGTHELKPKDIEKFLGAQEYSRDKYQGNEYAGVVTGLAWTAVGGEILFVETSLSRGKGQLTLTGNLGSVMKESAMLALEYLKAHSHLLDLPEGIFDNWNIHIHVPEGAIPKDGPSAGITMVTSLASALTQRKVKANLAMTGEITLRGKVLPVGGIREKILAAKRAGIKDIILCEENRKDINEIQPMYLTGMTFHYVKDIKEVLRLALTDEKVADAIDFTIKEDKNKENPAQ
;
A
#
# COMPACT_ATOMS: atom_id res chain seq x y z
N TYR A 1 -20.96 2.27 9.74
CA TYR A 1 -22.19 2.85 9.18
C TYR A 1 -23.19 3.24 10.28
N GLU A 2 -23.43 2.38 11.25
CA GLU A 2 -24.39 2.65 12.36
C GLU A 2 -24.00 3.91 13.14
N ILE A 3 -22.73 4.06 13.53
CA ILE A 3 -22.23 5.27 14.23
C ILE A 3 -22.43 6.51 13.37
N ALA A 4 -22.11 6.45 12.08
CA ALA A 4 -22.31 7.58 11.16
C ALA A 4 -23.78 7.93 10.98
N SER A 5 -24.67 6.95 10.95
CA SER A 5 -26.12 7.15 10.90
C SER A 5 -26.66 7.80 12.19
N CYS A 6 -26.11 7.42 13.34
CA CYS A 6 -26.42 8.08 14.63
C CYS A 6 -25.97 9.54 14.64
N LEU A 7 -24.76 9.85 14.13
CA LEU A 7 -24.24 11.21 14.03
C LEU A 7 -25.12 12.10 13.12
N VAL A 8 -25.53 11.58 11.96
CA VAL A 8 -26.46 12.28 11.07
C VAL A 8 -27.78 12.58 11.78
N GLY A 9 -28.34 11.59 12.49
CA GLY A 9 -29.57 11.76 13.26
C GLY A 9 -29.44 12.82 14.37
N SER A 10 -28.31 12.83 15.10
CA SER A 10 -28.02 13.82 16.16
C SER A 10 -27.90 15.22 15.57
N GLU A 11 -27.14 15.43 14.51
CA GLU A 11 -27.01 16.72 13.84
C GLU A 11 -28.33 17.27 13.30
N MET A 12 -29.20 16.40 12.80
CA MET A 12 -30.54 16.79 12.35
C MET A 12 -31.44 17.23 13.51
N CYS A 13 -31.41 16.54 14.67
CA CYS A 13 -32.17 16.92 15.85
C CYS A 13 -31.69 18.22 16.50
N ILE A 14 -30.37 18.40 16.65
CA ILE A 14 -29.76 19.60 17.27
C ILE A 14 -30.09 20.87 16.49
N ARG A 15 -30.40 20.77 15.21
CA ARG A 15 -30.64 21.92 14.32
C ARG A 15 -32.09 22.14 13.95
N ASP A 16 -33.01 21.56 14.72
CA ASP A 16 -34.46 21.77 14.58
C ASP A 16 -35.04 21.47 13.18
N ARG A 17 -34.48 20.41 12.53
CA ARG A 17 -34.86 20.01 11.16
C ARG A 17 -35.63 18.71 11.13
N LYS A 18 -36.67 18.68 10.30
CA LYS A 18 -37.43 17.44 10.09
C LYS A 18 -36.58 16.42 9.33
N LYS A 19 -36.58 15.16 9.80
CA LYS A 19 -35.90 14.02 9.15
C LYS A 19 -36.28 13.80 7.68
N GLU A 20 -37.36 14.44 7.25
CA GLU A 20 -37.93 14.35 5.89
C GLU A 20 -37.14 15.16 4.86
N HIS A 21 -36.30 16.12 5.28
CA HIS A 21 -35.65 17.03 4.36
C HIS A 21 -34.39 16.46 3.71
N VAL A 22 -33.55 15.69 4.43
CA VAL A 22 -32.29 15.19 3.90
C VAL A 22 -31.90 13.85 4.53
N LYS A 23 -31.52 12.87 3.71
CA LYS A 23 -30.91 11.61 4.10
C LYS A 23 -29.53 11.47 3.47
N PHE A 24 -28.58 10.91 4.20
CA PHE A 24 -27.30 10.50 3.63
C PHE A 24 -27.42 9.04 3.19
N SER A 25 -27.14 8.75 1.92
CA SER A 25 -26.96 7.38 1.50
C SER A 25 -25.74 6.76 2.16
N LYS A 26 -25.69 5.43 2.30
CA LYS A 26 -24.51 4.73 2.80
C LYS A 26 -23.26 5.10 1.99
N ALA A 27 -23.38 5.15 0.68
CA ALA A 27 -22.32 5.52 -0.23
C ALA A 27 -21.82 6.97 -0.01
N ALA A 28 -22.71 7.92 0.33
CA ALA A 28 -22.30 9.28 0.64
C ALA A 28 -21.48 9.38 1.94
N ILE A 29 -21.87 8.64 2.97
CA ILE A 29 -21.12 8.57 4.24
C ILE A 29 -19.75 7.92 4.02
N GLU A 30 -19.70 6.78 3.34
CA GLU A 30 -18.45 6.11 2.98
C GLU A 30 -17.55 7.05 2.17
N TYR A 31 -18.12 7.79 1.23
CA TYR A 31 -17.39 8.76 0.42
C TYR A 31 -16.78 9.92 1.27
N ILE A 32 -17.51 10.42 2.28
CA ILE A 32 -16.96 11.41 3.22
C ILE A 32 -15.80 10.81 4.00
N ILE A 33 -15.96 9.60 4.54
CA ILE A 33 -14.91 8.90 5.31
C ILE A 33 -13.66 8.70 4.45
N GLU A 34 -13.83 8.31 3.21
CA GLU A 34 -12.71 7.98 2.33
C GLU A 34 -11.96 9.19 1.81
N ASN A 35 -12.65 10.27 1.51
CA ASN A 35 -12.08 11.38 0.76
C ASN A 35 -11.94 12.67 1.56
N TYR A 36 -12.56 12.78 2.75
CA TYR A 36 -12.56 14.01 3.54
C TYR A 36 -12.17 13.84 5.01
N THR A 37 -11.85 12.60 5.44
CA THR A 37 -11.39 12.33 6.81
C THR A 37 -10.15 11.43 6.82
N ARG A 38 -9.25 11.69 7.79
CA ARG A 38 -8.07 10.84 8.05
C ARG A 38 -7.84 10.75 9.55
N GLU A 39 -8.69 10.00 10.22
CA GLU A 39 -8.72 9.87 11.67
C GLU A 39 -9.00 8.44 12.13
N SER A 40 -8.59 8.12 13.36
CA SER A 40 -8.92 6.85 14.02
C SER A 40 -10.26 6.87 14.74
N GLY A 41 -10.90 8.03 14.86
CA GLY A 41 -12.19 8.26 15.50
C GLY A 41 -13.26 8.69 14.50
N VAL A 42 -14.20 9.51 14.99
CA VAL A 42 -15.35 10.00 14.21
C VAL A 42 -15.56 11.53 14.32
N ARG A 43 -14.65 12.26 14.96
CA ARG A 43 -14.79 13.70 15.21
C ARG A 43 -14.70 14.53 13.92
N GLU A 44 -13.82 14.14 13.02
CA GLU A 44 -13.70 14.80 11.71
C GLU A 44 -14.91 14.50 10.84
N LEU A 45 -15.37 13.26 10.83
CA LEU A 45 -16.60 12.85 10.17
C LEU A 45 -17.79 13.67 10.64
N GLU A 46 -17.95 13.84 11.96
CA GLU A 46 -19.00 14.68 12.56
C GLU A 46 -18.91 16.11 12.06
N LYS A 47 -17.72 16.72 12.06
CA LYS A 47 -17.51 18.07 11.54
C LYS A 47 -17.85 18.20 10.04
N LYS A 48 -17.50 17.20 9.22
CA LYS A 48 -17.81 17.21 7.79
C LYS A 48 -19.32 17.06 7.55
N ILE A 49 -19.98 16.15 8.26
CA ILE A 49 -21.45 16.00 8.23
C ILE A 49 -22.12 17.32 8.65
N SER A 50 -21.68 17.90 9.76
CA SER A 50 -22.17 19.20 10.24
C SER A 50 -21.99 20.33 9.20
N LYS A 51 -20.86 20.34 8.48
CA LYS A 51 -20.59 21.32 7.41
C LYS A 51 -21.56 21.15 6.24
N VAL A 52 -21.81 19.91 5.81
CA VAL A 52 -22.81 19.60 4.77
C VAL A 52 -24.20 20.07 5.21
N MET A 53 -24.62 19.71 6.42
CA MET A 53 -25.91 20.05 6.98
C MET A 53 -26.13 21.57 7.10
N ARG A 54 -25.08 22.33 7.48
CA ARG A 54 -25.17 23.82 7.51
C ARG A 54 -25.38 24.42 6.13
N LYS A 55 -24.68 23.94 5.12
CA LYS A 55 -24.82 24.44 3.74
C LYS A 55 -26.20 24.14 3.16
N ILE A 56 -26.70 22.91 3.37
CA ILE A 56 -28.07 22.56 2.96
C ILE A 56 -29.10 23.44 3.68
N ALA A 57 -28.87 23.76 4.95
CA ALA A 57 -29.74 24.66 5.67
C ALA A 57 -29.80 26.06 5.08
N LEU A 58 -28.68 26.57 4.63
CA LEU A 58 -28.60 27.85 3.97
C LEU A 58 -29.36 27.81 2.63
N GLU A 59 -29.16 26.76 1.82
CA GLU A 59 -29.91 26.60 0.55
C GLU A 59 -31.43 26.49 0.77
N ILE A 60 -31.88 25.80 1.82
CA ILE A 60 -33.30 25.72 2.17
C ILE A 60 -33.85 27.11 2.59
N ALA A 61 -33.06 27.85 3.39
CA ALA A 61 -33.48 29.17 3.88
C ALA A 61 -33.53 30.24 2.78
N SER A 62 -32.78 30.06 1.70
CA SER A 62 -32.77 30.94 0.51
C SER A 62 -33.70 30.48 -0.60
N ASP A 63 -34.52 29.46 -0.38
CA ASP A 63 -35.38 28.83 -1.40
C ASP A 63 -34.64 28.32 -2.65
N GLU A 64 -33.33 28.14 -2.51
CA GLU A 64 -32.44 27.64 -3.60
C GLU A 64 -32.26 26.14 -3.60
N PHE A 65 -32.79 25.43 -2.61
CA PHE A 65 -32.61 23.98 -2.46
C PHE A 65 -33.39 23.21 -3.52
N THR A 66 -32.70 22.79 -4.56
CA THR A 66 -33.23 21.94 -5.63
C THR A 66 -32.80 20.46 -5.44
N GLY A 67 -32.22 20.13 -4.28
CA GLY A 67 -31.59 18.82 -4.02
C GLY A 67 -32.58 17.70 -3.78
N THR A 68 -32.10 16.47 -3.91
CA THR A 68 -32.82 15.25 -3.59
C THR A 68 -32.86 15.01 -2.09
N HIS A 69 -33.91 14.41 -1.58
CA HIS A 69 -34.00 14.01 -0.17
C HIS A 69 -32.92 13.00 0.26
N GLU A 70 -32.19 12.37 -0.68
CA GLU A 70 -31.11 11.43 -0.41
C GLU A 70 -29.82 11.88 -1.10
N LEU A 71 -28.82 12.26 -0.28
CA LEU A 71 -27.51 12.69 -0.75
C LEU A 71 -26.68 11.50 -1.26
N LYS A 72 -26.08 11.70 -2.44
CA LYS A 72 -25.15 10.76 -3.10
C LYS A 72 -23.72 11.31 -3.06
N PRO A 73 -22.69 10.53 -3.38
CA PRO A 73 -21.29 10.98 -3.41
C PRO A 73 -21.05 12.31 -4.17
N LYS A 74 -21.69 12.49 -5.33
CA LYS A 74 -21.57 13.74 -6.12
C LYS A 74 -22.11 14.97 -5.40
N ASP A 75 -23.14 14.82 -4.59
CA ASP A 75 -23.72 15.92 -3.83
C ASP A 75 -22.76 16.35 -2.71
N ILE A 76 -21.99 15.40 -2.15
CA ILE A 76 -20.98 15.70 -1.12
C ILE A 76 -19.89 16.62 -1.67
N GLU A 77 -19.42 16.40 -2.89
CA GLU A 77 -18.43 17.29 -3.54
C GLU A 77 -18.95 18.71 -3.70
N LYS A 78 -20.23 18.89 -4.02
CA LYS A 78 -20.86 20.21 -4.08
C LYS A 78 -20.75 20.97 -2.75
N PHE A 79 -20.93 20.26 -1.62
CA PHE A 79 -20.93 20.85 -0.29
C PHE A 79 -19.54 20.96 0.34
N LEU A 80 -18.67 19.98 0.18
CA LEU A 80 -17.35 19.95 0.80
C LEU A 80 -16.24 20.53 -0.08
N GLY A 81 -16.42 20.55 -1.40
CA GLY A 81 -15.42 20.96 -2.38
C GLY A 81 -14.61 19.76 -2.89
N ALA A 82 -13.45 20.02 -3.46
CA ALA A 82 -12.54 18.98 -3.93
C ALA A 82 -12.15 18.00 -2.81
N GLN A 83 -11.88 16.76 -3.18
CA GLN A 83 -11.42 15.72 -2.26
C GLN A 83 -10.15 16.20 -1.54
N GLU A 84 -10.12 16.06 -0.22
CA GLU A 84 -8.97 16.43 0.61
C GLU A 84 -7.92 15.32 0.63
N TYR A 85 -8.36 14.06 0.47
CA TYR A 85 -7.51 12.88 0.48
C TYR A 85 -7.81 12.01 -0.73
N SER A 86 -6.75 11.57 -1.40
CA SER A 86 -6.80 10.52 -2.39
C SER A 86 -6.18 9.28 -1.75
N ARG A 87 -6.90 8.17 -1.72
CA ARG A 87 -6.33 6.91 -1.24
C ARG A 87 -5.70 6.16 -2.39
N ASP A 88 -4.54 5.61 -2.13
CA ASP A 88 -3.86 4.76 -3.10
C ASP A 88 -4.72 3.55 -3.43
N LYS A 89 -4.84 3.31 -4.72
CA LYS A 89 -5.42 2.08 -5.27
C LYS A 89 -4.28 1.23 -5.79
N TYR A 90 -4.48 -0.08 -5.80
CA TYR A 90 -3.57 -0.99 -6.45
C TYR A 90 -3.33 -0.56 -7.92
N GLN A 91 -2.04 -0.37 -8.28
CA GLN A 91 -1.64 0.21 -9.56
C GLN A 91 -1.32 -0.83 -10.66
N GLY A 92 -1.49 -2.10 -10.37
CA GLY A 92 -1.14 -3.16 -11.32
C GLY A 92 0.25 -3.74 -11.09
N ASN A 93 0.74 -4.54 -12.04
CA ASN A 93 2.00 -5.27 -11.96
C ASN A 93 2.84 -5.18 -13.25
N GLU A 94 2.66 -4.10 -14.01
CA GLU A 94 3.30 -3.93 -15.33
C GLU A 94 4.82 -3.70 -15.25
N TYR A 95 5.30 -3.19 -14.13
CA TYR A 95 6.69 -2.84 -13.91
C TYR A 95 7.41 -3.86 -13.03
N ALA A 96 8.63 -4.23 -13.41
CA ALA A 96 9.52 -4.97 -12.53
C ALA A 96 9.96 -4.10 -11.35
N GLY A 97 10.14 -4.70 -10.18
CA GLY A 97 10.59 -4.00 -8.99
C GLY A 97 9.51 -3.23 -8.24
N VAL A 98 8.24 -3.26 -8.66
CA VAL A 98 7.13 -2.61 -7.95
C VAL A 98 6.31 -3.64 -7.18
N VAL A 99 6.27 -3.51 -5.86
CA VAL A 99 5.56 -4.44 -4.96
C VAL A 99 4.73 -3.69 -3.95
N THR A 100 3.52 -4.17 -3.71
CA THR A 100 2.61 -3.60 -2.71
C THR A 100 2.88 -4.22 -1.34
N GLY A 101 3.21 -3.37 -0.38
CA GLY A 101 3.29 -3.69 1.04
C GLY A 101 2.08 -3.19 1.82
N LEU A 102 2.03 -3.54 3.10
CA LEU A 102 0.98 -3.12 4.02
C LEU A 102 1.61 -2.42 5.22
N ALA A 103 1.15 -1.20 5.49
CA ALA A 103 1.57 -0.39 6.61
C ALA A 103 0.43 -0.21 7.63
N TRP A 104 0.81 0.04 8.88
CA TRP A 104 -0.07 0.47 9.95
C TRP A 104 0.37 1.84 10.43
N THR A 105 -0.59 2.74 10.61
CA THR A 105 -0.39 4.10 11.11
C THR A 105 -1.35 4.39 12.25
N ALA A 106 -1.14 5.49 12.97
CA ALA A 106 -2.04 5.92 14.04
C ALA A 106 -3.49 6.17 13.59
N VAL A 107 -3.69 6.37 12.29
CA VAL A 107 -5.02 6.61 11.69
C VAL A 107 -5.57 5.40 10.92
N GLY A 108 -4.93 4.25 11.02
CA GLY A 108 -5.38 3.00 10.41
C GLY A 108 -4.34 2.36 9.50
N GLY A 109 -4.76 1.36 8.73
CA GLY A 109 -3.90 0.70 7.76
C GLY A 109 -3.89 1.42 6.41
N GLU A 110 -2.76 1.35 5.73
CA GLU A 110 -2.52 1.88 4.38
C GLU A 110 -1.77 0.86 3.54
N ILE A 111 -1.96 0.90 2.22
CA ILE A 111 -1.04 0.22 1.30
C ILE A 111 0.15 1.13 1.06
N LEU A 112 1.29 0.54 0.79
CA LEU A 112 2.49 1.27 0.36
C LEU A 112 3.13 0.54 -0.82
N PHE A 113 3.75 1.29 -1.71
CA PHE A 113 4.53 0.73 -2.80
C PHE A 113 6.00 0.73 -2.43
N VAL A 114 6.68 -0.37 -2.73
CA VAL A 114 8.14 -0.44 -2.72
C VAL A 114 8.58 -0.58 -4.16
N GLU A 115 9.37 0.38 -4.62
CA GLU A 115 9.83 0.47 -6.00
C GLU A 115 11.33 0.31 -6.03
N THR A 116 11.83 -0.66 -6.78
CA THR A 116 13.26 -0.88 -7.01
C THR A 116 13.59 -0.58 -8.47
N SER A 117 14.57 0.28 -8.68
CA SER A 117 15.13 0.61 -9.99
C SER A 117 16.61 0.25 -10.05
N LEU A 118 17.08 -0.14 -11.23
CA LEU A 118 18.45 -0.53 -11.48
C LEU A 118 19.09 0.41 -12.51
N SER A 119 20.35 0.78 -12.27
CA SER A 119 21.13 1.57 -13.22
C SER A 119 22.58 1.04 -13.28
N ARG A 120 23.25 1.19 -14.42
CA ARG A 120 24.65 0.80 -14.54
C ARG A 120 25.50 1.54 -13.49
N GLY A 121 26.36 0.81 -12.77
CA GLY A 121 27.17 1.41 -11.69
C GLY A 121 28.08 0.40 -11.01
N LYS A 122 28.39 0.65 -9.75
CA LYS A 122 29.36 -0.11 -8.94
C LYS A 122 28.72 -0.77 -7.72
N GLY A 123 27.46 -1.21 -7.81
CA GLY A 123 26.77 -1.91 -6.72
C GLY A 123 26.27 -1.00 -5.58
N GLN A 124 26.13 0.32 -5.82
CA GLN A 124 25.69 1.25 -4.79
C GLN A 124 24.20 1.06 -4.49
N LEU A 125 23.86 0.98 -3.19
CA LEU A 125 22.47 1.02 -2.72
C LEU A 125 22.07 2.45 -2.34
N THR A 126 20.98 2.93 -2.92
CA THR A 126 20.35 4.22 -2.59
C THR A 126 18.94 3.97 -2.05
N LEU A 127 18.59 4.63 -0.94
CA LEU A 127 17.29 4.50 -0.28
C LEU A 127 16.64 5.88 -0.19
N THR A 128 15.39 6.00 -0.67
CA THR A 128 14.61 7.25 -0.62
C THR A 128 13.16 7.00 -0.20
N GLY A 129 12.43 8.04 0.22
CA GLY A 129 11.03 7.95 0.64
C GLY A 129 10.81 8.26 2.12
N ASN A 130 11.74 9.00 2.76
CA ASN A 130 11.67 9.38 4.19
C ASN A 130 11.61 8.14 5.10
N LEU A 131 12.54 7.20 4.86
CA LEU A 131 12.63 5.94 5.61
C LEU A 131 13.36 6.15 6.94
N GLY A 132 12.79 5.66 8.02
CA GLY A 132 13.43 5.58 9.32
C GLY A 132 14.57 4.54 9.36
N SER A 133 15.27 4.46 10.48
CA SER A 133 16.45 3.60 10.63
C SER A 133 16.13 2.12 10.46
N VAL A 134 15.06 1.64 11.10
CA VAL A 134 14.66 0.23 11.05
C VAL A 134 14.28 -0.20 9.63
N MET A 135 13.57 0.66 8.91
CA MET A 135 13.18 0.37 7.53
C MET A 135 14.39 0.36 6.58
N LYS A 136 15.39 1.24 6.82
CA LYS A 136 16.67 1.23 6.08
C LYS A 136 17.48 -0.04 6.35
N GLU A 137 17.57 -0.47 7.60
CA GLU A 137 18.19 -1.74 7.98
C GLU A 137 17.49 -2.92 7.29
N SER A 138 16.17 -2.93 7.25
CA SER A 138 15.38 -3.94 6.56
C SER A 138 15.69 -4.00 5.06
N ALA A 139 15.89 -2.85 4.41
CA ALA A 139 16.27 -2.78 3.00
C ALA A 139 17.69 -3.33 2.75
N MET A 140 18.65 -2.97 3.61
CA MET A 140 20.01 -3.52 3.54
C MET A 140 20.02 -5.03 3.76
N LEU A 141 19.29 -5.52 4.75
CA LEU A 141 19.15 -6.93 5.06
C LEU A 141 18.54 -7.71 3.88
N ALA A 142 17.53 -7.12 3.22
CA ALA A 142 16.91 -7.70 2.02
C ALA A 142 17.90 -7.87 0.88
N LEU A 143 18.74 -6.86 0.63
CA LEU A 143 19.79 -6.91 -0.39
C LEU A 143 20.87 -7.97 -0.05
N GLU A 144 21.36 -7.97 1.18
CA GLU A 144 22.40 -8.92 1.62
C GLU A 144 21.89 -10.39 1.58
N TYR A 145 20.59 -10.60 1.90
CA TYR A 145 19.97 -11.92 1.72
C TYR A 145 20.02 -12.37 0.26
N LEU A 146 19.67 -11.51 -0.69
CA LEU A 146 19.67 -11.85 -2.12
C LEU A 146 21.10 -12.06 -2.66
N LYS A 147 22.07 -11.26 -2.21
CA LYS A 147 23.48 -11.47 -2.57
C LYS A 147 23.97 -12.86 -2.12
N ALA A 148 23.70 -13.22 -0.87
CA ALA A 148 24.09 -14.53 -0.31
C ALA A 148 23.35 -15.72 -0.96
N HIS A 149 22.20 -15.47 -1.59
CA HIS A 149 21.33 -16.50 -2.15
C HIS A 149 21.01 -16.25 -3.64
N SER A 150 21.91 -15.62 -4.38
CA SER A 150 21.73 -15.25 -5.80
C SER A 150 21.36 -16.44 -6.70
N HIS A 151 21.85 -17.64 -6.35
CA HIS A 151 21.51 -18.90 -7.03
C HIS A 151 20.01 -19.26 -6.98
N LEU A 152 19.22 -18.73 -6.03
CA LEU A 152 17.77 -18.98 -5.96
C LEU A 152 16.98 -18.33 -7.11
N LEU A 153 17.57 -17.34 -7.75
CA LEU A 153 16.94 -16.53 -8.79
C LEU A 153 17.68 -16.61 -10.13
N ASP A 154 18.68 -17.49 -10.24
CA ASP A 154 19.55 -17.63 -11.43
C ASP A 154 20.11 -16.28 -11.91
N LEU A 155 20.56 -15.44 -10.94
CA LEU A 155 21.07 -14.12 -11.25
C LEU A 155 22.43 -14.20 -11.94
N PRO A 156 22.69 -13.33 -12.94
CA PRO A 156 23.98 -13.27 -13.60
C PRO A 156 25.12 -12.95 -12.62
N GLU A 157 26.29 -13.57 -12.85
CA GLU A 157 27.49 -13.26 -12.08
C GLU A 157 27.85 -11.78 -12.21
N GLY A 158 28.26 -11.16 -11.10
CA GLY A 158 28.63 -9.75 -11.05
C GLY A 158 27.47 -8.76 -11.14
N ILE A 159 26.22 -9.19 -11.12
CA ILE A 159 25.07 -8.26 -11.21
C ILE A 159 25.11 -7.22 -10.10
N PHE A 160 25.49 -7.61 -8.89
CA PHE A 160 25.55 -6.71 -7.74
C PHE A 160 26.75 -5.74 -7.78
N ASP A 161 27.78 -6.02 -8.60
CA ASP A 161 28.96 -5.16 -8.75
C ASP A 161 28.84 -4.18 -9.90
N ASN A 162 27.98 -4.49 -10.89
CA ASN A 162 27.85 -3.72 -12.13
C ASN A 162 26.55 -2.90 -12.21
N TRP A 163 25.67 -3.03 -11.22
CA TRP A 163 24.41 -2.31 -11.18
C TRP A 163 24.19 -1.64 -9.83
N ASN A 164 23.92 -0.34 -9.86
CA ASN A 164 23.41 0.39 -8.69
C ASN A 164 21.96 0.05 -8.49
N ILE A 165 21.54 -0.02 -7.24
CA ILE A 165 20.18 -0.36 -6.82
C ILE A 165 19.59 0.84 -6.11
N HIS A 166 18.42 1.28 -6.52
CA HIS A 166 17.68 2.34 -5.85
C HIS A 166 16.34 1.79 -5.40
N ILE A 167 16.09 1.80 -4.09
CA ILE A 167 14.78 1.49 -3.50
C ILE A 167 14.13 2.81 -3.10
N HIS A 168 12.94 3.03 -3.62
CA HIS A 168 12.08 4.17 -3.30
C HIS A 168 10.77 3.71 -2.69
N VAL A 169 10.29 4.42 -1.68
CA VAL A 169 8.95 4.24 -1.14
C VAL A 169 8.23 5.58 -1.27
N PRO A 170 7.26 5.70 -2.19
CA PRO A 170 6.54 6.95 -2.48
C PRO A 170 5.91 7.61 -1.25
N GLU A 171 5.42 8.84 -1.43
CA GLU A 171 4.92 9.73 -0.38
C GLU A 171 5.98 10.13 0.65
N GLY A 172 7.09 10.69 0.16
CA GLY A 172 8.24 11.11 0.99
C GLY A 172 7.92 12.14 2.08
N ALA A 173 6.79 12.83 2.01
CA ALA A 173 6.33 13.73 3.07
C ALA A 173 5.92 12.98 4.35
N ILE A 174 5.53 11.71 4.25
CA ILE A 174 5.10 10.87 5.37
C ILE A 174 6.28 10.01 5.84
N PRO A 175 6.75 10.16 7.10
CA PRO A 175 7.78 9.29 7.64
C PRO A 175 7.30 7.83 7.69
N LYS A 176 8.16 6.90 7.26
CA LYS A 176 7.88 5.47 7.25
C LYS A 176 9.00 4.74 7.99
N ASP A 177 8.64 3.92 8.97
CA ASP A 177 9.61 3.12 9.72
C ASP A 177 9.02 1.76 10.12
N GLY A 178 9.90 0.83 10.46
CA GLY A 178 9.56 -0.49 10.94
C GLY A 178 10.02 -1.63 10.04
N PRO A 179 10.11 -2.86 10.58
CA PRO A 179 10.67 -4.02 9.89
C PRO A 179 9.66 -4.72 8.98
N SER A 180 8.37 -4.38 9.05
CA SER A 180 7.28 -5.15 8.44
C SER A 180 7.23 -5.14 6.91
N ALA A 181 8.06 -4.29 6.26
CA ALA A 181 8.24 -4.25 4.81
C ALA A 181 9.34 -5.19 4.30
N GLY A 182 9.99 -5.99 5.16
CA GLY A 182 11.13 -6.82 4.80
C GLY A 182 10.86 -7.76 3.63
N ILE A 183 9.77 -8.53 3.68
CA ILE A 183 9.41 -9.44 2.58
C ILE A 183 9.04 -8.66 1.30
N THR A 184 8.47 -7.47 1.44
CA THR A 184 8.14 -6.59 0.30
C THR A 184 9.41 -6.10 -0.38
N MET A 185 10.42 -5.69 0.37
CA MET A 185 11.71 -5.23 -0.15
C MET A 185 12.49 -6.33 -0.85
N VAL A 186 12.56 -7.54 -0.27
CA VAL A 186 13.18 -8.69 -0.93
C VAL A 186 12.49 -9.02 -2.25
N THR A 187 11.16 -8.99 -2.26
CA THR A 187 10.38 -9.30 -3.47
C THR A 187 10.56 -8.21 -4.54
N SER A 188 10.60 -6.94 -4.15
CA SER A 188 10.86 -5.82 -5.05
C SER A 188 12.25 -5.92 -5.69
N LEU A 189 13.28 -6.16 -4.89
CA LEU A 189 14.64 -6.41 -5.36
C LEU A 189 14.70 -7.63 -6.30
N ALA A 190 14.10 -8.75 -5.91
CA ALA A 190 14.09 -9.97 -6.72
C ALA A 190 13.37 -9.77 -8.06
N SER A 191 12.24 -9.06 -8.07
CA SER A 191 11.53 -8.70 -9.29
C SER A 191 12.38 -7.81 -10.20
N ALA A 192 13.02 -6.76 -9.65
CA ALA A 192 13.90 -5.87 -10.42
C ALA A 192 15.10 -6.62 -11.00
N LEU A 193 15.78 -7.46 -10.21
CA LEU A 193 16.97 -8.20 -10.63
C LEU A 193 16.68 -9.33 -11.63
N THR A 194 15.48 -9.90 -11.61
CA THR A 194 15.05 -10.95 -12.55
C THR A 194 14.22 -10.42 -13.70
N GLN A 195 13.74 -9.16 -13.62
CA GLN A 195 12.78 -8.54 -14.54
C GLN A 195 11.45 -9.29 -14.62
N ARG A 196 11.13 -10.12 -13.62
CA ARG A 196 9.88 -10.88 -13.53
C ARG A 196 8.78 -10.04 -12.91
N LYS A 197 7.57 -10.15 -13.46
CA LYS A 197 6.38 -9.49 -12.90
C LYS A 197 6.04 -10.07 -11.53
N VAL A 198 5.52 -9.22 -10.66
CA VAL A 198 4.89 -9.65 -9.41
C VAL A 198 3.43 -10.02 -9.70
N LYS A 199 2.89 -11.01 -9.01
CA LYS A 199 1.48 -11.43 -9.14
C LYS A 199 0.54 -10.25 -8.94
N ALA A 200 -0.45 -10.11 -9.80
CA ALA A 200 -1.44 -9.04 -9.72
C ALA A 200 -2.33 -9.18 -8.46
N ASN A 201 -2.82 -8.06 -7.95
CA ASN A 201 -3.70 -7.97 -6.77
C ASN A 201 -3.12 -8.64 -5.51
N LEU A 202 -1.80 -8.62 -5.37
CA LEU A 202 -1.04 -9.17 -4.26
C LEU A 202 -0.48 -8.05 -3.38
N ALA A 203 -0.60 -8.20 -2.08
CA ALA A 203 0.15 -7.41 -1.11
C ALA A 203 0.81 -8.34 -0.08
N MET A 204 1.75 -7.81 0.66
CA MET A 204 2.47 -8.59 1.64
C MET A 204 2.93 -7.78 2.85
N THR A 205 3.15 -8.47 3.96
CA THR A 205 3.73 -7.88 5.16
C THR A 205 4.45 -8.96 5.96
N GLY A 206 5.66 -8.66 6.43
CA GLY A 206 6.48 -9.58 7.22
C GLY A 206 7.88 -9.03 7.41
N GLU A 207 8.47 -9.31 8.56
CA GLU A 207 9.87 -9.05 8.83
C GLU A 207 10.71 -10.24 8.34
N ILE A 208 11.98 -9.98 8.00
CA ILE A 208 12.90 -11.03 7.53
C ILE A 208 14.14 -11.10 8.41
N THR A 209 14.78 -12.27 8.38
CA THR A 209 16.10 -12.47 8.97
C THR A 209 17.13 -12.74 7.87
N LEU A 210 18.43 -12.59 8.19
CA LEU A 210 19.54 -12.94 7.27
C LEU A 210 19.51 -14.40 6.79
N ARG A 211 18.85 -15.29 7.54
CA ARG A 211 18.69 -16.71 7.18
C ARG A 211 17.45 -16.98 6.34
N GLY A 212 16.68 -15.94 6.00
CA GLY A 212 15.48 -16.05 5.20
C GLY A 212 14.21 -16.43 5.97
N LYS A 213 14.24 -16.52 7.32
CA LYS A 213 13.02 -16.73 8.08
C LYS A 213 12.13 -15.51 8.01
N VAL A 214 10.82 -15.72 7.82
CA VAL A 214 9.80 -14.67 7.92
C VAL A 214 9.28 -14.63 9.35
N LEU A 215 9.26 -13.44 9.94
CA LEU A 215 8.80 -13.18 11.31
C LEU A 215 7.44 -12.48 11.31
N PRO A 216 6.64 -12.70 12.38
CA PRO A 216 5.34 -12.06 12.54
C PRO A 216 5.46 -10.56 12.79
N VAL A 217 4.43 -9.81 12.38
CA VAL A 217 4.38 -8.36 12.49
C VAL A 217 3.06 -7.90 13.09
N GLY A 218 3.02 -6.68 13.64
CA GLY A 218 1.83 -6.10 14.23
C GLY A 218 0.91 -5.37 13.24
N GLY A 219 -0.24 -4.92 13.75
CA GLY A 219 -1.21 -4.12 12.98
C GLY A 219 -1.91 -4.91 11.86
N ILE A 220 -2.04 -6.22 12.01
CA ILE A 220 -2.59 -7.10 10.96
C ILE A 220 -4.02 -6.71 10.61
N ARG A 221 -4.88 -6.45 11.58
CA ARG A 221 -6.26 -6.07 11.34
C ARG A 221 -6.38 -4.83 10.45
N GLU A 222 -5.65 -3.78 10.78
CA GLU A 222 -5.64 -2.51 10.04
C GLU A 222 -5.07 -2.70 8.63
N LYS A 223 -4.00 -3.46 8.50
CA LYS A 223 -3.35 -3.82 7.22
C LYS A 223 -4.30 -4.57 6.29
N ILE A 224 -5.03 -5.57 6.81
CA ILE A 224 -5.99 -6.35 6.02
C ILE A 224 -7.18 -5.49 5.57
N LEU A 225 -7.70 -4.62 6.45
CA LEU A 225 -8.75 -3.69 6.08
C LEU A 225 -8.30 -2.69 5.00
N ALA A 226 -7.04 -2.24 5.05
CA ALA A 226 -6.46 -1.40 3.99
C ALA A 226 -6.35 -2.14 2.66
N ALA A 227 -5.82 -3.36 2.68
CA ALA A 227 -5.71 -4.21 1.50
C ALA A 227 -7.09 -4.45 0.84
N LYS A 228 -8.11 -4.74 1.64
CA LYS A 228 -9.49 -4.91 1.15
C LYS A 228 -10.03 -3.64 0.49
N ARG A 229 -9.83 -2.47 1.10
CA ARG A 229 -10.24 -1.18 0.52
C ARG A 229 -9.53 -0.88 -0.80
N ALA A 230 -8.27 -1.28 -0.92
CA ALA A 230 -7.48 -1.11 -2.14
C ALA A 230 -7.82 -2.13 -3.25
N GLY A 231 -8.74 -3.09 -2.98
CA GLY A 231 -9.15 -4.12 -3.94
C GLY A 231 -8.17 -5.29 -4.08
N ILE A 232 -7.22 -5.42 -3.15
CA ILE A 232 -6.24 -6.51 -3.11
C ILE A 232 -6.94 -7.79 -2.68
N LYS A 233 -6.60 -8.89 -3.36
CA LYS A 233 -7.25 -10.20 -3.15
C LYS A 233 -6.33 -11.21 -2.47
N ASP A 234 -5.04 -11.17 -2.75
CA ASP A 234 -4.05 -12.11 -2.23
C ASP A 234 -3.13 -11.41 -1.23
N ILE A 235 -2.93 -12.02 -0.07
CA ILE A 235 -2.06 -11.49 0.99
C ILE A 235 -1.04 -12.53 1.39
N ILE A 236 0.25 -12.17 1.33
CA ILE A 236 1.34 -12.99 1.90
C ILE A 236 1.71 -12.43 3.27
N LEU A 237 1.74 -13.30 4.29
CA LEU A 237 2.11 -12.94 5.65
C LEU A 237 2.73 -14.13 6.40
N CYS A 238 3.40 -13.84 7.53
CA CYS A 238 4.00 -14.87 8.37
C CYS A 238 2.96 -15.88 8.87
N GLU A 239 3.32 -17.16 8.90
CA GLU A 239 2.48 -18.23 9.45
C GLU A 239 1.99 -17.91 10.88
N GLU A 240 2.84 -17.31 11.70
CA GLU A 240 2.51 -16.95 13.08
C GLU A 240 1.44 -15.87 13.20
N ASN A 241 1.20 -15.07 12.13
CA ASN A 241 0.11 -14.11 12.07
C ASN A 241 -1.26 -14.72 11.73
N ARG A 242 -1.36 -16.04 11.54
CA ARG A 242 -2.65 -16.73 11.36
C ARG A 242 -3.60 -16.46 12.53
N LYS A 243 -3.08 -16.38 13.74
CA LYS A 243 -3.87 -16.06 14.94
C LYS A 243 -4.57 -14.71 14.82
N ASP A 244 -3.85 -13.70 14.30
CA ASP A 244 -4.38 -12.34 14.15
C ASP A 244 -5.49 -12.29 13.09
N ILE A 245 -5.36 -13.06 12.01
CA ILE A 245 -6.41 -13.20 10.99
C ILE A 245 -7.67 -13.85 11.56
N ASN A 246 -7.51 -14.87 12.42
CA ASN A 246 -8.64 -15.57 13.03
C ASN A 246 -9.47 -14.67 13.98
N GLU A 247 -8.89 -13.58 14.48
CA GLU A 247 -9.59 -12.59 15.31
C GLU A 247 -10.43 -11.60 14.50
N ILE A 248 -10.22 -11.54 13.17
CA ILE A 248 -10.94 -10.63 12.28
C ILE A 248 -12.32 -11.25 11.93
N GLN A 249 -13.37 -10.46 12.03
CA GLN A 249 -14.71 -10.93 11.66
C GLN A 249 -14.75 -11.40 10.19
N PRO A 250 -15.35 -12.57 9.89
CA PRO A 250 -15.33 -13.18 8.55
C PRO A 250 -15.86 -12.28 7.42
N MET A 251 -16.78 -11.39 7.72
CA MET A 251 -17.34 -10.44 6.74
C MET A 251 -16.25 -9.51 6.14
N TYR A 252 -15.20 -9.22 6.89
CA TYR A 252 -14.08 -8.40 6.40
C TYR A 252 -13.05 -9.20 5.60
N LEU A 253 -13.04 -10.53 5.73
CA LEU A 253 -12.12 -11.43 5.03
C LEU A 253 -12.68 -11.94 3.70
N THR A 254 -13.99 -11.77 3.46
CA THR A 254 -14.66 -12.27 2.25
C THR A 254 -14.01 -11.73 0.97
N GLY A 255 -13.64 -12.63 0.06
CA GLY A 255 -13.00 -12.30 -1.23
C GLY A 255 -11.50 -12.12 -1.16
N MET A 256 -10.86 -12.45 -0.02
CA MET A 256 -9.41 -12.40 0.17
C MET A 256 -8.85 -13.81 0.41
N THR A 257 -7.65 -14.06 -0.10
CA THR A 257 -6.88 -15.29 0.07
C THR A 257 -5.62 -14.99 0.86
N PHE A 258 -5.34 -15.76 1.89
CA PHE A 258 -4.19 -15.59 2.77
C PHE A 258 -3.17 -16.69 2.53
N HIS A 259 -1.96 -16.30 2.16
CA HIS A 259 -0.81 -17.18 1.95
C HIS A 259 0.13 -17.05 3.15
N TYR A 260 0.16 -18.08 3.98
CA TYR A 260 1.00 -18.11 5.17
C TYR A 260 2.35 -18.72 4.85
N VAL A 261 3.43 -18.02 5.19
CA VAL A 261 4.80 -18.38 4.85
C VAL A 261 5.71 -18.38 6.07
N LYS A 262 6.78 -19.17 6.01
CA LYS A 262 7.83 -19.27 7.04
C LYS A 262 9.19 -18.81 6.53
N ASP A 263 9.38 -18.82 5.22
CA ASP A 263 10.67 -18.56 4.56
C ASP A 263 10.50 -17.68 3.33
N ILE A 264 11.53 -16.90 3.02
CA ILE A 264 11.58 -16.02 1.84
C ILE A 264 11.41 -16.78 0.51
N LYS A 265 11.91 -18.04 0.43
CA LYS A 265 11.75 -18.85 -0.79
C LYS A 265 10.27 -19.10 -1.11
N GLU A 266 9.43 -19.27 -0.08
CA GLU A 266 7.98 -19.40 -0.24
C GLU A 266 7.36 -18.08 -0.72
N VAL A 267 7.81 -16.96 -0.14
CA VAL A 267 7.36 -15.63 -0.58
C VAL A 267 7.66 -15.40 -2.06
N LEU A 268 8.90 -15.61 -2.49
CA LEU A 268 9.33 -15.39 -3.86
C LEU A 268 8.59 -16.30 -4.85
N ARG A 269 8.36 -17.56 -4.50
CA ARG A 269 7.60 -18.51 -5.32
C ARG A 269 6.14 -18.10 -5.49
N LEU A 270 5.51 -17.54 -4.45
CA LEU A 270 4.13 -17.09 -4.48
C LEU A 270 3.96 -15.73 -5.18
N ALA A 271 4.95 -14.87 -5.06
CA ALA A 271 4.88 -13.48 -5.50
C ALA A 271 5.34 -13.27 -6.94
N LEU A 272 6.43 -13.94 -7.36
CA LEU A 272 7.00 -13.75 -8.70
C LEU A 272 6.32 -14.69 -9.70
N THR A 273 5.95 -14.15 -10.85
CA THR A 273 5.47 -14.93 -12.00
C THR A 273 6.66 -15.36 -12.87
N ASP A 274 6.45 -16.24 -13.84
CA ASP A 274 7.47 -16.59 -14.83
C ASP A 274 7.53 -15.59 -15.99
N GLU A 275 6.56 -14.68 -16.06
CA GLU A 275 6.47 -13.64 -17.10
C GLU A 275 7.41 -12.48 -16.76
N LYS A 276 8.22 -12.08 -17.74
CA LYS A 276 9.04 -10.86 -17.67
C LYS A 276 8.21 -9.65 -18.10
N VAL A 277 8.62 -8.46 -17.63
CA VAL A 277 8.05 -7.18 -18.11
C VAL A 277 8.40 -6.95 -19.58
N ALA A 278 7.58 -6.13 -20.27
CA ALA A 278 7.73 -5.88 -21.70
C ALA A 278 9.12 -5.30 -22.08
N ASP A 279 9.60 -4.35 -21.26
CA ASP A 279 10.88 -3.67 -21.46
C ASP A 279 11.97 -4.23 -20.53
N ALA A 280 12.10 -5.56 -20.45
CA ALA A 280 13.05 -6.21 -19.56
C ALA A 280 14.49 -5.79 -19.87
N ILE A 281 15.22 -5.39 -18.83
CA ILE A 281 16.64 -5.04 -18.89
C ILE A 281 17.45 -6.29 -19.24
N ASP A 282 18.33 -6.16 -20.26
CA ASP A 282 19.36 -7.17 -20.54
C ASP A 282 20.58 -6.94 -19.66
N PHE A 283 20.81 -7.87 -18.73
CA PHE A 283 21.95 -7.82 -17.81
C PHE A 283 23.25 -8.37 -18.38
N THR A 284 23.26 -8.79 -19.66
CA THR A 284 24.46 -9.32 -20.31
C THR A 284 25.58 -8.28 -20.26
N ILE A 285 26.67 -8.62 -19.61
CA ILE A 285 27.88 -7.80 -19.60
C ILE A 285 28.57 -8.01 -20.95
N LYS A 286 28.48 -7.02 -21.85
CA LYS A 286 29.31 -7.01 -23.04
C LYS A 286 30.74 -6.78 -22.58
N GLU A 287 31.58 -7.80 -22.68
CA GLU A 287 33.02 -7.62 -22.52
C GLU A 287 33.49 -6.56 -23.52
N ASP A 288 34.04 -5.45 -23.00
CA ASP A 288 34.75 -4.48 -23.83
C ASP A 288 36.01 -5.13 -24.39
N LYS A 289 35.90 -5.68 -25.61
CA LYS A 289 37.03 -6.25 -26.34
C LYS A 289 38.11 -5.21 -26.75
N ASN A 290 38.05 -4.00 -26.23
CA ASN A 290 38.98 -2.90 -26.49
C ASN A 290 39.98 -2.60 -25.39
N LYS A 291 40.24 -3.55 -24.49
CA LYS A 291 41.47 -3.50 -23.67
C LYS A 291 42.56 -4.38 -24.31
N GLU A 292 42.87 -4.13 -25.57
CA GLU A 292 44.16 -4.52 -26.09
C GLU A 292 45.24 -3.61 -25.47
N ASN A 293 46.23 -4.24 -24.87
CA ASN A 293 47.40 -3.69 -24.24
C ASN A 293 48.02 -2.52 -25.01
N PRO A 294 48.48 -1.46 -24.36
CA PRO A 294 49.66 -0.78 -24.77
C PRO A 294 50.87 -1.58 -24.25
N ALA A 295 51.27 -2.57 -25.07
CA ALA A 295 52.53 -3.22 -24.86
C ALA A 295 53.59 -2.45 -25.65
N GLN A 296 54.70 -2.18 -25.00
CA GLN A 296 56.05 -1.81 -25.44
C GLN A 296 56.33 -0.33 -25.65
#